data_6518e296887a1d3a14d3553741f70aaf
#
_entry.id   6518e296887a1d3a14d3553741f70aaf
#
_cell.length_a   1.000
_cell.length_b   1.000
_cell.length_c   1.000
_cell.angle_alpha   90.00
_cell.angle_beta   90.00
_cell.angle_gamma   90.00
#
_symmetry.space_group_name_H-M   'P 1'
#
loop_
_entity.id
_entity.type
_entity.pdbx_description
1 polymer ?
#
loop_
_entity_poly.entity_id
_entity_poly.type
_entity_poly.pdbx_seq_one_letter_code
_entity_poly.pdbx_strand_id
1 'polypeptide(L)'
;HSGIWILPEGTPVGTPIAEVIGSGDTVLDLEITPNRPDCLSVVGMAREVGAMYQQPVTYPLAADVAKLPAVTAGPDVADAVSVTVAETDRCPRYTARIIDNVKVGPSPDWLAERVSAAGGRPINNVVDVTNYILYLYGQPLHAFDFDQVKGANGQAHIIVRPAADGEQL
;
A
#
# COMPACT_ATOMS: atom_id res chain seq x y z
N HIS A 1 -17.45 10.51 -15.92
CA HIS A 1 -18.01 11.83 -15.98
C HIS A 1 -17.85 12.42 -17.37
N SER A 2 -18.96 12.61 -18.08
CA SER A 2 -19.02 13.41 -19.30
C SER A 2 -19.16 14.88 -18.89
N GLY A 3 -18.11 15.67 -19.00
CA GLY A 3 -18.13 17.08 -18.62
C GLY A 3 -16.90 17.82 -19.11
N ILE A 4 -16.91 19.12 -18.95
CA ILE A 4 -15.77 19.99 -19.23
C ILE A 4 -14.77 19.81 -18.08
N TRP A 5 -13.51 19.51 -18.44
CA TRP A 5 -12.44 19.49 -17.46
C TRP A 5 -11.91 20.91 -17.22
N ILE A 6 -11.93 21.33 -15.96
CA ILE A 6 -11.42 22.64 -15.55
C ILE A 6 -9.96 22.42 -15.14
N LEU A 7 -9.04 23.08 -15.86
CA LEU A 7 -7.62 23.03 -15.58
C LEU A 7 -7.28 23.80 -14.30
N PRO A 8 -6.12 23.50 -13.67
CA PRO A 8 -5.63 24.28 -12.54
C PRO A 8 -5.55 25.77 -12.85
N GLU A 9 -5.87 26.61 -11.87
CA GLU A 9 -5.80 28.06 -12.00
C GLU A 9 -4.37 28.49 -12.35
N GLY A 10 -4.25 29.42 -13.32
CA GLY A 10 -2.95 29.89 -13.79
C GLY A 10 -2.31 29.04 -14.89
N THR A 11 -2.97 27.99 -15.39
CA THR A 11 -2.45 27.21 -16.53
C THR A 11 -2.34 28.10 -17.77
N PRO A 12 -1.12 28.28 -18.36
CA PRO A 12 -0.96 29.15 -19.54
C PRO A 12 -1.70 28.57 -20.75
N VAL A 13 -2.32 29.44 -21.54
CA VAL A 13 -2.98 29.06 -22.80
C VAL A 13 -1.93 28.51 -23.78
N GLY A 14 -2.23 27.32 -24.34
CA GLY A 14 -1.32 26.65 -25.28
C GLY A 14 -0.36 25.66 -24.63
N THR A 15 -0.39 25.50 -23.30
CA THR A 15 0.37 24.44 -22.62
C THR A 15 -0.13 23.07 -23.09
N PRO A 16 0.76 22.17 -23.55
CA PRO A 16 0.39 20.80 -23.90
C PRO A 16 -0.34 20.11 -22.75
N ILE A 17 -1.44 19.43 -23.03
CA ILE A 17 -2.25 18.78 -21.99
C ILE A 17 -1.43 17.77 -21.18
N ALA A 18 -0.50 17.08 -21.80
CA ALA A 18 0.41 16.15 -21.14
C ALA A 18 1.25 16.79 -20.01
N GLU A 19 1.63 18.04 -20.18
CA GLU A 19 2.37 18.80 -19.16
C GLU A 19 1.45 19.22 -18.00
N VAL A 20 0.18 19.53 -18.30
CA VAL A 20 -0.81 19.93 -17.30
C VAL A 20 -1.21 18.76 -16.40
N ILE A 21 -1.35 17.57 -16.97
CA ILE A 21 -1.75 16.36 -16.24
C ILE A 21 -0.58 15.59 -15.65
N GLY A 22 0.65 16.07 -15.86
CA GLY A 22 1.84 15.36 -15.35
C GLY A 22 2.05 13.99 -15.99
N SER A 23 1.57 13.76 -17.22
CA SER A 23 1.65 12.44 -17.87
C SER A 23 3.06 12.15 -18.36
N GLY A 24 3.94 11.77 -17.45
CA GLY A 24 5.29 11.32 -17.77
C GLY A 24 5.55 9.86 -17.48
N ASP A 25 4.56 9.13 -16.95
CA ASP A 25 4.74 7.72 -16.60
C ASP A 25 4.22 6.79 -17.70
N THR A 26 4.86 5.64 -17.84
CA THR A 26 4.45 4.59 -18.78
C THR A 26 3.73 3.50 -18.01
N VAL A 27 2.44 3.35 -18.28
CA VAL A 27 1.61 2.30 -17.70
C VAL A 27 1.60 1.09 -18.64
N LEU A 28 1.96 -0.07 -18.10
CA LEU A 28 1.88 -1.35 -18.82
C LEU A 28 0.64 -2.10 -18.32
N ASP A 29 -0.26 -2.42 -19.25
CA ASP A 29 -1.38 -3.30 -18.98
C ASP A 29 -0.95 -4.75 -19.29
N LEU A 30 -0.97 -5.60 -18.27
CA LEU A 30 -0.38 -6.93 -18.32
C LEU A 30 -1.41 -8.00 -17.95
N GLU A 31 -1.57 -8.99 -18.80
CA GLU A 31 -2.34 -10.18 -18.50
C GLU A 31 -1.45 -11.21 -17.78
N ILE A 32 -1.76 -11.48 -16.51
CA ILE A 32 -1.02 -12.43 -15.68
C ILE A 32 -1.80 -13.73 -15.56
N THR A 33 -1.18 -14.83 -15.95
CA THR A 33 -1.77 -16.17 -15.84
C THR A 33 -1.84 -16.65 -14.38
N PRO A 34 -2.83 -17.49 -14.00
CA PRO A 34 -3.03 -17.91 -12.59
C PRO A 34 -1.84 -18.63 -11.94
N ASN A 35 -0.94 -19.21 -12.74
CA ASN A 35 0.25 -19.88 -12.25
C ASN A 35 1.43 -18.95 -11.95
N ARG A 36 1.25 -17.63 -12.16
CA ARG A 36 2.29 -16.61 -11.93
C ARG A 36 1.82 -15.51 -10.96
N PRO A 37 1.33 -15.87 -9.75
CA PRO A 37 0.89 -14.87 -8.76
C PRO A 37 2.02 -13.95 -8.30
N ASP A 38 3.26 -14.37 -8.42
CA ASP A 38 4.46 -13.57 -8.17
C ASP A 38 4.53 -12.31 -9.06
N CYS A 39 3.95 -12.35 -10.25
CA CYS A 39 3.91 -11.23 -11.20
C CYS A 39 2.77 -10.23 -10.95
N LEU A 40 1.91 -10.45 -9.94
CA LEU A 40 0.83 -9.52 -9.58
C LEU A 40 1.32 -8.28 -8.79
N SER A 41 2.61 -7.99 -8.84
CA SER A 41 3.19 -6.80 -8.24
C SER A 41 4.27 -6.19 -9.13
N VAL A 42 4.53 -4.89 -8.96
CA VAL A 42 5.56 -4.17 -9.72
C VAL A 42 6.93 -4.83 -9.54
N VAL A 43 7.29 -5.20 -8.31
CA VAL A 43 8.57 -5.87 -8.02
C VAL A 43 8.62 -7.28 -8.63
N GLY A 44 7.51 -8.01 -8.61
CA GLY A 44 7.43 -9.31 -9.27
C GLY A 44 7.65 -9.21 -10.77
N MET A 45 6.97 -8.27 -11.43
CA MET A 45 7.18 -7.99 -12.85
C MET A 45 8.59 -7.50 -13.16
N ALA A 46 9.16 -6.64 -12.31
CA ALA A 46 10.54 -6.18 -12.50
C ALA A 46 11.53 -7.34 -12.48
N ARG A 47 11.32 -8.34 -11.62
CA ARG A 47 12.15 -9.57 -11.60
C ARG A 47 12.03 -10.37 -12.89
N GLU A 48 10.83 -10.52 -13.41
CA GLU A 48 10.58 -11.24 -14.66
C GLU A 48 11.25 -10.53 -15.84
N VAL A 49 11.05 -9.23 -15.96
CA VAL A 49 11.69 -8.41 -16.99
C VAL A 49 13.22 -8.42 -16.84
N GLY A 50 13.72 -8.31 -15.61
CA GLY A 50 15.15 -8.39 -15.32
C GLY A 50 15.75 -9.74 -15.76
N ALA A 51 15.04 -10.85 -15.51
CA ALA A 51 15.46 -12.17 -15.95
C ALA A 51 15.47 -12.30 -17.49
N MET A 52 14.43 -11.80 -18.17
CA MET A 52 14.32 -11.82 -19.62
C MET A 52 15.43 -11.04 -20.32
N TYR A 53 15.77 -9.87 -19.79
CA TYR A 53 16.79 -8.98 -20.38
C TYR A 53 18.16 -9.08 -19.73
N GLN A 54 18.34 -9.99 -18.77
CA GLN A 54 19.59 -10.18 -18.01
C GLN A 54 20.08 -8.87 -17.36
N GLN A 55 19.14 -8.09 -16.84
CA GLN A 55 19.40 -6.83 -16.15
C GLN A 55 19.20 -6.95 -14.65
N PRO A 56 20.01 -6.26 -13.82
CA PRO A 56 19.80 -6.24 -12.39
C PRO A 56 18.51 -5.51 -12.01
N VAL A 57 17.82 -6.00 -10.99
CA VAL A 57 16.60 -5.38 -10.45
C VAL A 57 16.95 -4.49 -9.27
N THR A 58 16.52 -3.24 -9.33
CA THR A 58 16.60 -2.31 -8.20
C THR A 58 15.32 -2.41 -7.37
N TYR A 59 15.47 -2.64 -6.08
CA TYR A 59 14.31 -2.72 -5.18
C TYR A 59 13.96 -1.33 -4.65
N PRO A 60 12.75 -0.83 -4.96
CA PRO A 60 12.28 0.43 -4.41
C PRO A 60 12.25 0.36 -2.88
N LEU A 61 12.45 1.49 -2.23
CA LEU A 61 12.40 1.67 -0.77
C LEU A 61 13.48 0.95 0.04
N ALA A 62 14.24 -0.03 -0.49
CA ALA A 62 15.25 -0.75 0.29
C ALA A 62 16.32 0.20 0.89
N ALA A 63 16.82 1.14 0.08
CA ALA A 63 17.79 2.13 0.54
C ALA A 63 17.19 3.18 1.49
N ASP A 64 15.89 3.47 1.34
CA ASP A 64 15.19 4.44 2.19
C ASP A 64 14.83 3.83 3.54
N VAL A 65 14.42 2.56 3.56
CA VAL A 65 14.19 1.81 4.81
C VAL A 65 15.48 1.73 5.65
N ALA A 66 16.64 1.54 5.01
CA ALA A 66 17.93 1.53 5.71
C ALA A 66 18.31 2.89 6.33
N LYS A 67 17.72 3.99 5.86
CA LYS A 67 17.93 5.35 6.38
C LYS A 67 16.91 5.74 7.46
N LEU A 68 15.88 4.94 7.68
CA LEU A 68 14.91 5.23 8.73
C LEU A 68 15.61 5.26 10.09
N PRO A 69 15.29 6.24 10.94
CA PRO A 69 15.81 6.26 12.30
C PRO A 69 15.45 4.95 13.01
N ALA A 70 16.37 4.45 13.81
CA ALA A 70 16.07 3.32 14.69
C ALA A 70 14.81 3.66 15.50
N VAL A 71 13.93 2.67 15.66
CA VAL A 71 12.75 2.82 16.53
C VAL A 71 13.26 3.25 17.90
N THR A 72 12.98 4.50 18.26
CA THR A 72 13.35 5.02 19.58
C THR A 72 12.54 4.30 20.64
N ALA A 73 13.17 4.02 21.78
CA ALA A 73 12.59 3.32 22.91
C ALA A 73 11.24 3.96 23.33
N GLY A 74 10.17 3.35 22.92
CA GLY A 74 8.81 3.54 23.42
C GLY A 74 8.39 2.31 24.24
N PRO A 75 7.15 2.29 24.73
CA PRO A 75 6.58 1.08 25.30
C PRO A 75 6.68 -0.08 24.31
N ASP A 76 6.89 -1.29 24.81
CA ASP A 76 6.89 -2.47 23.92
C ASP A 76 5.52 -2.56 23.23
N VAL A 77 5.50 -2.76 21.93
CA VAL A 77 4.25 -2.94 21.17
C VAL A 77 3.46 -4.14 21.72
N ALA A 78 4.13 -5.13 22.29
CA ALA A 78 3.51 -6.29 22.93
C ALA A 78 2.65 -5.92 24.16
N ASP A 79 2.94 -4.79 24.81
CA ASP A 79 2.11 -4.30 25.93
C ASP A 79 0.77 -3.71 25.45
N ALA A 80 0.69 -3.29 24.19
CA ALA A 80 -0.48 -2.64 23.64
C ALA A 80 -1.24 -3.49 22.62
N VAL A 81 -0.55 -4.36 21.86
CA VAL A 81 -1.17 -5.18 20.81
C VAL A 81 -0.71 -6.62 20.92
N SER A 82 -1.67 -7.54 20.88
CA SER A 82 -1.44 -8.96 20.69
C SER A 82 -2.00 -9.44 19.35
N VAL A 83 -1.34 -10.42 18.74
CA VAL A 83 -1.77 -11.05 17.50
C VAL A 83 -1.88 -12.56 17.70
N THR A 84 -3.03 -13.12 17.34
CA THR A 84 -3.24 -14.57 17.29
C THR A 84 -3.54 -14.97 15.85
N VAL A 85 -2.77 -15.92 15.31
CA VAL A 85 -3.03 -16.53 14.02
C VAL A 85 -3.57 -17.94 14.26
N ALA A 86 -4.86 -18.15 13.97
CA ALA A 86 -5.53 -19.43 14.18
C ALA A 86 -5.25 -20.44 13.06
N GLU A 87 -4.95 -19.97 11.84
CA GLU A 87 -4.71 -20.79 10.65
C GLU A 87 -3.32 -20.51 10.08
N THR A 88 -2.31 -21.13 10.67
CA THR A 88 -0.90 -20.89 10.29
C THR A 88 -0.54 -21.37 8.88
N ASP A 89 -1.25 -22.35 8.36
CA ASP A 89 -1.06 -22.86 6.98
C ASP A 89 -1.47 -21.82 5.92
N ARG A 90 -2.50 -21.02 6.20
CA ARG A 90 -3.00 -19.97 5.30
C ARG A 90 -2.35 -18.63 5.57
N CYS A 91 -1.98 -18.36 6.81
CA CYS A 91 -1.30 -17.14 7.22
C CYS A 91 -0.11 -17.51 8.12
N PRO A 92 1.05 -17.84 7.56
CA PRO A 92 2.19 -18.31 8.35
C PRO A 92 2.80 -17.20 9.21
N ARG A 93 2.52 -15.93 8.89
CA ARG A 93 3.04 -14.78 9.64
C ARG A 93 2.13 -13.58 9.51
N TYR A 94 1.82 -12.97 10.65
CA TYR A 94 1.16 -11.67 10.73
C TYR A 94 1.91 -10.78 11.71
N THR A 95 2.19 -9.54 11.34
CA THR A 95 2.92 -8.60 12.19
C THR A 95 2.10 -7.33 12.39
N ALA A 96 2.23 -6.72 13.55
CA ALA A 96 1.57 -5.46 13.87
C ALA A 96 2.61 -4.41 14.26
N ARG A 97 2.27 -3.15 14.00
CA ARG A 97 3.03 -1.96 14.43
C ARG A 97 2.07 -0.85 14.80
N ILE A 98 2.37 -0.14 15.87
CA ILE A 98 1.64 1.08 16.23
C ILE A 98 2.37 2.28 15.66
N ILE A 99 1.61 3.21 15.10
CA ILE A 99 2.10 4.49 14.60
C ILE A 99 1.24 5.57 15.23
N ASP A 100 1.86 6.41 16.04
CA ASP A 100 1.19 7.49 16.75
C ASP A 100 1.13 8.79 15.93
N ASN A 101 0.23 9.68 16.33
CA ASN A 101 0.09 11.02 15.75
C ASN A 101 -0.20 11.04 14.25
N VAL A 102 -0.85 10.01 13.73
CA VAL A 102 -1.26 9.96 12.33
C VAL A 102 -2.35 10.98 12.07
N LYS A 103 -2.15 11.84 11.08
CA LYS A 103 -3.17 12.75 10.57
C LYS A 103 -3.70 12.19 9.25
N VAL A 104 -4.93 11.70 9.27
CA VAL A 104 -5.60 11.25 8.06
C VAL A 104 -5.94 12.47 7.21
N GLY A 105 -5.57 12.44 5.93
CA GLY A 105 -5.77 13.52 5.00
C GLY A 105 -5.52 13.09 3.55
N PRO A 106 -5.59 14.02 2.58
CA PRO A 106 -5.25 13.71 1.20
C PRO A 106 -3.84 13.14 1.09
N SER A 107 -3.67 12.19 0.17
CA SER A 107 -2.35 11.68 -0.16
C SER A 107 -1.49 12.75 -0.82
N PRO A 108 -0.17 12.74 -0.62
CA PRO A 108 0.72 13.55 -1.44
C PRO A 108 0.62 13.14 -2.91
N ASP A 109 0.82 14.08 -3.82
CA ASP A 109 0.58 13.91 -5.25
C ASP A 109 1.29 12.67 -5.82
N TRP A 110 2.56 12.47 -5.48
CA TRP A 110 3.33 11.31 -5.94
C TRP A 110 2.69 9.96 -5.58
N LEU A 111 2.04 9.87 -4.41
CA LEU A 111 1.38 8.64 -3.96
C LEU A 111 0.05 8.44 -4.68
N ALA A 112 -0.74 9.51 -4.79
CA ALA A 112 -2.01 9.49 -5.50
C ALA A 112 -1.83 9.14 -6.99
N GLU A 113 -0.81 9.71 -7.64
CA GLU A 113 -0.45 9.42 -9.02
C GLU A 113 -0.08 7.95 -9.22
N ARG A 114 0.77 7.39 -8.34
CA ARG A 114 1.18 5.98 -8.44
C ARG A 114 0.04 5.00 -8.20
N VAL A 115 -0.83 5.30 -7.23
CA VAL A 115 -2.04 4.49 -6.99
C VAL A 115 -2.96 4.54 -8.21
N SER A 116 -3.14 5.73 -8.81
CA SER A 116 -3.94 5.90 -10.02
C SER A 116 -3.34 5.18 -11.22
N ALA A 117 -2.03 5.26 -11.42
CA ALA A 117 -1.32 4.57 -12.51
C ALA A 117 -1.44 3.04 -12.39
N ALA A 118 -1.50 2.51 -11.17
CA ALA A 118 -1.75 1.09 -10.91
C ALA A 118 -3.22 0.68 -11.05
N GLY A 119 -4.12 1.59 -11.50
CA GLY A 119 -5.55 1.33 -11.67
C GLY A 119 -6.38 1.50 -10.40
N GLY A 120 -5.79 1.93 -9.30
CA GLY A 120 -6.48 2.22 -8.06
C GLY A 120 -7.11 3.61 -8.03
N ARG A 121 -7.95 3.85 -7.03
CA ARG A 121 -8.53 5.16 -6.76
C ARG A 121 -7.94 5.72 -5.46
N PRO A 122 -7.26 6.87 -5.47
CA PRO A 122 -6.81 7.53 -4.26
C PRO A 122 -7.98 7.89 -3.33
N ILE A 123 -7.80 7.65 -2.05
CA ILE A 123 -8.81 7.88 -1.00
C ILE A 123 -8.26 8.81 0.08
N ASN A 124 -7.21 8.39 0.76
CA ASN A 124 -6.48 9.16 1.76
C ASN A 124 -5.09 8.55 1.99
N ASN A 125 -4.22 9.30 2.65
CA ASN A 125 -2.83 8.90 2.86
C ASN A 125 -2.65 7.54 3.54
N VAL A 126 -3.53 7.14 4.44
CA VAL A 126 -3.43 5.84 5.14
C VAL A 126 -3.81 4.69 4.20
N VAL A 127 -4.97 4.80 3.56
CA VAL A 127 -5.46 3.78 2.61
C VAL A 127 -4.52 3.66 1.41
N ASP A 128 -4.06 4.78 0.88
CA ASP A 128 -3.24 4.80 -0.33
C ASP A 128 -1.84 4.24 -0.08
N VAL A 129 -1.27 4.41 1.13
CA VAL A 129 -0.02 3.71 1.51
C VAL A 129 -0.22 2.20 1.53
N THR A 130 -1.34 1.70 2.07
CA THR A 130 -1.61 0.24 2.07
C THR A 130 -1.76 -0.30 0.66
N ASN A 131 -2.49 0.41 -0.21
CA ASN A 131 -2.65 0.06 -1.62
C ASN A 131 -1.33 0.15 -2.38
N TYR A 132 -0.53 1.19 -2.16
CA TYR A 132 0.77 1.34 -2.79
C TYR A 132 1.71 0.16 -2.49
N ILE A 133 1.78 -0.26 -1.23
CA ILE A 133 2.60 -1.43 -0.85
C ILE A 133 2.06 -2.72 -1.45
N LEU A 134 0.74 -2.89 -1.51
CA LEU A 134 0.11 -4.02 -2.19
C LEU A 134 0.49 -4.07 -3.67
N TYR A 135 0.36 -2.97 -4.41
CA TYR A 135 0.73 -2.93 -5.83
C TYR A 135 2.23 -3.09 -6.05
N LEU A 136 3.06 -2.50 -5.17
CA LEU A 136 4.51 -2.53 -5.32
C LEU A 136 5.12 -3.91 -5.02
N TYR A 137 4.71 -4.53 -3.91
CA TYR A 137 5.31 -5.76 -3.38
C TYR A 137 4.39 -6.98 -3.37
N GLY A 138 3.11 -6.82 -3.64
CA GLY A 138 2.11 -7.89 -3.48
C GLY A 138 1.80 -8.20 -2.02
N GLN A 139 2.18 -7.31 -1.08
CA GLN A 139 2.00 -7.54 0.35
C GLN A 139 0.78 -6.75 0.86
N PRO A 140 -0.30 -7.44 1.26
CA PRO A 140 -1.46 -6.77 1.84
C PRO A 140 -1.14 -6.18 3.22
N LEU A 141 -1.60 -4.96 3.46
CA LEU A 141 -1.55 -4.29 4.74
C LEU A 141 -2.96 -3.91 5.18
N HIS A 142 -3.20 -3.98 6.49
CA HIS A 142 -4.42 -3.51 7.11
C HIS A 142 -4.09 -2.38 8.08
N ALA A 143 -4.83 -1.28 8.00
CA ALA A 143 -4.74 -0.18 8.94
C ALA A 143 -5.98 -0.18 9.83
N PHE A 144 -5.77 -0.14 11.14
CA PHE A 144 -6.83 -0.10 12.13
C PHE A 144 -6.68 1.18 12.97
N ASP A 145 -7.79 1.83 13.25
CA ASP A 145 -7.83 2.85 14.29
C ASP A 145 -7.72 2.15 15.65
N PHE A 146 -6.61 2.41 16.35
CA PHE A 146 -6.32 1.77 17.64
C PHE A 146 -7.44 1.97 18.65
N ASP A 147 -8.06 3.16 18.68
CA ASP A 147 -9.14 3.47 19.59
C ASP A 147 -10.41 2.65 19.31
N GLN A 148 -10.58 2.15 18.09
CA GLN A 148 -11.72 1.31 17.71
C GLN A 148 -11.49 -0.18 18.00
N VAL A 149 -10.22 -0.63 18.04
CA VAL A 149 -9.89 -2.06 18.21
C VAL A 149 -9.38 -2.41 19.60
N LYS A 150 -9.04 -1.42 20.43
CA LYS A 150 -8.63 -1.66 21.82
C LYS A 150 -9.81 -2.08 22.69
N GLY A 151 -9.57 -3.07 23.56
CA GLY A 151 -10.52 -3.48 24.58
C GLY A 151 -10.56 -2.53 25.78
N ALA A 152 -11.41 -2.82 26.74
CA ALA A 152 -11.58 -2.04 27.97
C ALA A 152 -10.28 -2.00 28.85
N ASN A 153 -9.38 -2.96 28.65
CA ASN A 153 -8.05 -3.00 29.28
C ASN A 153 -7.01 -2.12 28.61
N GLY A 154 -7.37 -1.42 27.52
CA GLY A 154 -6.48 -0.57 26.75
C GLY A 154 -5.57 -1.31 25.76
N GLN A 155 -5.72 -2.63 25.60
CA GLN A 155 -4.96 -3.44 24.66
C GLN A 155 -5.82 -3.85 23.46
N ALA A 156 -5.23 -3.89 22.27
CA ALA A 156 -5.85 -4.46 21.08
C ALA A 156 -5.49 -5.94 20.93
N HIS A 157 -6.45 -6.74 20.45
CA HIS A 157 -6.19 -8.13 20.10
C HIS A 157 -6.66 -8.39 18.67
N ILE A 158 -5.71 -8.62 17.77
CA ILE A 158 -5.97 -8.97 16.37
C ILE A 158 -5.99 -10.49 16.25
N ILE A 159 -7.11 -11.05 15.81
CA ILE A 159 -7.28 -12.48 15.57
C ILE A 159 -7.40 -12.72 14.07
N VAL A 160 -6.44 -13.42 13.51
CA VAL A 160 -6.43 -13.84 12.11
C VAL A 160 -7.00 -15.25 12.02
N ARG A 161 -8.21 -15.38 11.50
CA ARG A 161 -8.93 -16.63 11.39
C ARG A 161 -9.85 -16.66 10.17
N PRO A 162 -10.27 -17.83 9.68
CA PRO A 162 -11.40 -17.93 8.76
C PRO A 162 -12.70 -17.47 9.43
N ALA A 163 -13.68 -17.10 8.62
CA ALA A 163 -15.04 -16.91 9.09
C ALA A 163 -15.60 -18.22 9.64
N ALA A 164 -16.40 -18.13 10.70
CA ALA A 164 -17.17 -19.27 11.19
C ALA A 164 -18.40 -19.53 10.32
N ASP A 165 -18.91 -20.77 10.35
CA ASP A 165 -20.12 -21.12 9.59
C ASP A 165 -21.31 -20.25 10.04
N GLY A 166 -21.93 -19.58 9.07
CA GLY A 166 -23.04 -18.67 9.30
C GLY A 166 -22.66 -17.26 9.77
N GLU A 167 -21.36 -16.97 9.93
CA GLU A 167 -20.87 -15.62 10.23
C GLU A 167 -21.08 -14.70 9.01
N GLN A 168 -21.63 -13.52 9.26
CA GLN A 168 -21.82 -12.49 8.25
C GLN A 168 -20.83 -11.33 8.49
N LEU A 169 -20.33 -10.75 7.40
CA LEU A 169 -19.48 -9.55 7.39
C LEU A 169 -20.33 -8.30 7.26
#